data_43d86c3e0a5bb729af2e5c6ad3f5c04c
#
_entry.id   43d86c3e0a5bb729af2e5c6ad3f5c04c
#
_cell.length_a   1.000
_cell.length_b   1.000
_cell.length_c   1.000
_cell.angle_alpha   90.00
_cell.angle_beta   90.00
_cell.angle_gamma   90.00
#
_symmetry.space_group_name_H-M   'P 1'
#
loop_
_entity.id
_entity.type
_entity.pdbx_description
1 polymer ?
#
loop_
_entity_poly.entity_id
_entity_poly.type
_entity_poly.pdbx_seq_one_letter_code
_entity_poly.pdbx_strand_id
1 'polypeptide(L)'
;MKYLQAIGIGGYILLVGLFLPLRCLAASITPQEAELYFTSSLVSMAAYSEGLNIMTREWLQESGWYFDSRENINKVADGRFHLVSRNLRGNQSVYFLAFPGTERLKDAEIDFRVKRVVFGGKTPQEFKAMAALTDHNGSQPLVHQGFNDYIQVALFQQPLDEFGNRTAGEFLAQELRENPNEILYLTGHSLGGASATLAAARFADLGVRPEQLQVITFGAPAVGNETFARLYEHKMNLTRITMAADPVKSVLQSLTGGFVQFGKKIVWKNNKFERFDHDMVLYLDQSLRAYQDTHPEQEPTPAMMQGTPVKLSGGIYVAPFEFKLDKKLQQDMPYMRRSLKESLQQAYAPLILSEFKEKKSLAALCAEQKQAGARYVLLERFTGHQIRNEHNNFRMMMEEELYDTDGNLLTMQTTSATTQNLTPIEAMVYLQFQAKEQRDKFLQ
;
A
#
# COMPACT_ATOMS: atom_id res chain seq x y z
N MET A 1 -50.77 -76.42 19.56
CA MET A 1 -49.72 -77.26 18.97
C MET A 1 -49.01 -76.53 17.84
N LYS A 2 -47.68 -76.48 17.91
CA LYS A 2 -46.68 -76.06 16.91
C LYS A 2 -46.41 -74.59 16.70
N TYR A 3 -45.30 -74.21 17.26
CA TYR A 3 -44.38 -73.13 17.04
C TYR A 3 -43.97 -72.89 15.58
N LEU A 4 -43.73 -71.67 15.21
CA LEU A 4 -42.69 -71.33 14.27
C LEU A 4 -42.14 -69.94 14.62
N GLN A 5 -40.85 -69.92 14.99
CA GLN A 5 -40.02 -68.80 15.22
C GLN A 5 -39.71 -68.13 13.88
N ALA A 6 -39.76 -66.79 13.81
CA ALA A 6 -39.15 -66.03 12.76
C ALA A 6 -38.11 -65.11 13.40
N ILE A 7 -36.88 -65.34 12.98
CA ILE A 7 -35.68 -64.59 13.37
C ILE A 7 -35.69 -63.23 12.66
N GLY A 8 -35.78 -62.13 13.43
CA GLY A 8 -35.60 -60.80 12.90
C GLY A 8 -34.10 -60.41 12.85
N ILE A 9 -33.59 -60.22 11.66
CA ILE A 9 -32.26 -59.68 11.44
C ILE A 9 -32.39 -58.19 11.49
N GLY A 10 -31.92 -57.56 12.59
CA GLY A 10 -31.82 -56.09 12.74
C GLY A 10 -30.64 -55.57 11.91
N GLY A 11 -30.93 -54.92 10.81
CA GLY A 11 -29.95 -54.19 10.04
C GLY A 11 -29.59 -52.86 10.74
N TYR A 12 -28.38 -52.78 11.33
CA TYR A 12 -27.80 -51.53 11.74
C TYR A 12 -27.34 -50.76 10.48
N ILE A 13 -28.10 -49.70 10.11
CA ILE A 13 -27.62 -48.72 9.14
C ILE A 13 -26.63 -47.82 9.87
N LEU A 14 -25.34 -48.04 9.64
CA LEU A 14 -24.27 -47.14 10.06
C LEU A 14 -24.33 -45.91 9.16
N LEU A 15 -24.92 -44.83 9.65
CA LEU A 15 -24.81 -43.49 9.04
C LEU A 15 -23.39 -42.99 9.30
N VAL A 16 -22.48 -43.28 8.38
CA VAL A 16 -21.18 -42.64 8.30
C VAL A 16 -21.43 -41.21 7.80
N GLY A 17 -21.64 -40.29 8.74
CA GLY A 17 -21.65 -38.87 8.44
C GLY A 17 -20.27 -38.47 7.93
N LEU A 18 -20.14 -38.24 6.62
CA LEU A 18 -19.02 -37.55 6.03
C LEU A 18 -18.99 -36.11 6.57
N PHE A 19 -18.29 -35.95 7.69
CA PHE A 19 -17.82 -34.61 8.09
C PHE A 19 -16.76 -34.17 7.07
N LEU A 20 -17.19 -33.63 5.94
CA LEU A 20 -16.34 -32.77 5.15
C LEU A 20 -16.05 -31.51 6.01
N PRO A 21 -14.80 -31.23 6.37
CA PRO A 21 -14.51 -30.00 7.02
C PRO A 21 -14.96 -28.89 6.05
N LEU A 22 -15.94 -28.07 6.45
CA LEU A 22 -16.15 -26.77 5.82
C LEU A 22 -14.81 -26.04 5.93
N ARG A 23 -13.96 -26.18 4.92
CA ARG A 23 -12.91 -25.21 4.70
C ARG A 23 -13.64 -23.89 4.49
N CYS A 24 -13.61 -23.05 5.51
CA CYS A 24 -13.84 -21.62 5.35
C CYS A 24 -12.82 -21.20 4.30
N LEU A 25 -13.24 -21.17 3.03
CA LEU A 25 -12.49 -20.51 1.97
C LEU A 25 -12.39 -19.07 2.42
N ALA A 26 -11.22 -18.68 2.92
CA ALA A 26 -10.90 -17.27 3.05
C ALA A 26 -11.24 -16.68 1.68
N ALA A 27 -12.14 -15.69 1.65
CA ALA A 27 -12.55 -15.08 0.39
C ALA A 27 -11.28 -14.63 -0.31
N SER A 28 -11.04 -15.14 -1.51
CA SER A 28 -9.88 -14.78 -2.32
C SER A 28 -9.96 -13.28 -2.61
N ILE A 29 -8.86 -12.57 -2.45
CA ILE A 29 -8.74 -11.14 -2.83
C ILE A 29 -9.03 -11.07 -4.32
N THR A 30 -9.94 -10.18 -4.72
CA THR A 30 -10.21 -9.95 -6.15
C THR A 30 -9.10 -9.11 -6.79
N PRO A 31 -8.94 -9.14 -8.14
CA PRO A 31 -7.96 -8.29 -8.81
C PRO A 31 -8.14 -6.80 -8.46
N GLN A 32 -9.36 -6.29 -8.45
CA GLN A 32 -9.67 -4.90 -8.12
C GLN A 32 -9.29 -4.55 -6.67
N GLU A 33 -9.55 -5.45 -5.73
CA GLU A 33 -9.11 -5.26 -4.34
C GLU A 33 -7.59 -5.26 -4.23
N ALA A 34 -6.90 -6.17 -4.93
CA ALA A 34 -5.44 -6.24 -4.92
C ALA A 34 -4.79 -4.99 -5.52
N GLU A 35 -5.32 -4.47 -6.64
CA GLU A 35 -4.92 -3.19 -7.21
C GLU A 35 -5.10 -2.05 -6.19
N LEU A 36 -6.26 -1.96 -5.56
CA LEU A 36 -6.57 -0.92 -4.57
C LEU A 36 -5.64 -1.02 -3.36
N TYR A 37 -5.37 -2.23 -2.85
CA TYR A 37 -4.48 -2.41 -1.70
C TYR A 37 -3.04 -2.05 -2.04
N PHE A 38 -2.57 -2.41 -3.22
CA PHE A 38 -1.23 -2.03 -3.67
C PHE A 38 -1.11 -0.53 -3.88
N THR A 39 -2.04 0.13 -4.57
CA THR A 39 -2.06 1.58 -4.71
C THR A 39 -2.12 2.29 -3.35
N SER A 40 -3.00 1.83 -2.44
CA SER A 40 -3.11 2.39 -1.09
C SER A 40 -1.83 2.23 -0.29
N SER A 41 -1.10 1.11 -0.46
CA SER A 41 0.17 0.90 0.23
C SER A 41 1.28 1.81 -0.32
N LEU A 42 1.34 2.02 -1.63
CA LEU A 42 2.25 2.99 -2.26
C LEU A 42 1.99 4.41 -1.75
N VAL A 43 0.72 4.84 -1.74
CA VAL A 43 0.33 6.16 -1.24
C VAL A 43 0.62 6.30 0.26
N SER A 44 0.37 5.27 1.08
CA SER A 44 0.71 5.26 2.51
C SER A 44 2.22 5.33 2.75
N MET A 45 3.03 4.66 1.93
CA MET A 45 4.49 4.74 1.99
C MET A 45 4.98 6.13 1.59
N ALA A 46 4.43 6.71 0.50
CA ALA A 46 4.78 8.04 0.02
C ALA A 46 4.39 9.17 0.99
N ALA A 47 3.53 8.91 1.96
CA ALA A 47 3.14 9.88 2.99
C ALA A 47 4.20 10.08 4.08
N TYR A 48 5.16 9.16 4.24
CA TYR A 48 6.28 9.33 5.17
C TYR A 48 7.28 10.39 4.67
N SER A 49 8.12 10.92 5.57
CA SER A 49 9.08 11.99 5.23
C SER A 49 10.49 11.49 4.94
N GLU A 50 10.83 10.23 5.25
CA GLU A 50 12.18 9.68 5.14
C GLU A 50 12.24 8.30 4.45
N GLY A 51 13.36 8.01 3.79
CA GLY A 51 13.68 6.68 3.27
C GLY A 51 13.01 6.34 1.93
N LEU A 52 12.30 5.23 1.88
CA LEU A 52 11.62 4.74 0.67
C LEU A 52 10.50 5.64 0.14
N ASN A 53 10.01 6.56 0.96
CA ASN A 53 8.97 7.49 0.54
C ASN A 53 9.38 8.31 -0.70
N ILE A 54 10.66 8.72 -0.79
CA ILE A 54 11.16 9.51 -1.92
C ILE A 54 10.95 8.72 -3.21
N MET A 55 11.48 7.50 -3.29
CA MET A 55 11.31 6.64 -4.46
C MET A 55 9.83 6.38 -4.80
N THR A 56 9.03 6.04 -3.79
CA THR A 56 7.60 5.74 -3.97
C THR A 56 6.83 6.97 -4.45
N ARG A 57 7.17 8.14 -3.90
CA ARG A 57 6.54 9.41 -4.27
C ARG A 57 6.90 9.82 -5.70
N GLU A 58 8.19 9.76 -6.07
CA GLU A 58 8.64 10.07 -7.42
C GLU A 58 8.04 9.09 -8.43
N TRP A 59 8.01 7.80 -8.12
CA TRP A 59 7.37 6.78 -8.95
C TRP A 59 5.88 7.09 -9.18
N LEU A 60 5.14 7.46 -8.13
CA LEU A 60 3.73 7.86 -8.25
C LEU A 60 3.59 9.13 -9.10
N GLN A 61 4.46 10.13 -8.91
CA GLN A 61 4.43 11.37 -9.69
C GLN A 61 4.75 11.13 -11.17
N GLU A 62 5.73 10.30 -11.48
CA GLU A 62 6.04 9.87 -12.85
C GLU A 62 4.88 9.06 -13.47
N SER A 63 4.13 8.35 -12.64
CA SER A 63 2.89 7.67 -13.04
C SER A 63 1.68 8.59 -13.18
N GLY A 64 1.86 9.92 -13.06
CA GLY A 64 0.80 10.90 -13.26
C GLY A 64 -0.06 11.19 -12.03
N TRP A 65 0.40 10.83 -10.83
CA TRP A 65 -0.22 11.24 -9.58
C TRP A 65 0.26 12.61 -9.14
N TYR A 66 -0.65 13.45 -8.71
CA TYR A 66 -0.36 14.77 -8.13
C TYR A 66 -0.45 14.70 -6.61
N PHE A 67 0.51 15.32 -5.93
CA PHE A 67 0.58 15.38 -4.47
C PHE A 67 0.41 16.83 -3.99
N ASP A 68 -0.65 17.07 -3.24
CA ASP A 68 -0.82 18.27 -2.43
C ASP A 68 -0.55 17.90 -0.96
N SER A 69 0.59 18.32 -0.46
CA SER A 69 1.07 18.01 0.89
C SER A 69 0.80 19.17 1.82
N ARG A 70 0.08 18.91 2.90
CA ARG A 70 -0.32 19.93 3.88
C ARG A 70 0.18 19.59 5.27
N GLU A 71 0.65 20.61 5.95
CA GLU A 71 1.11 20.52 7.32
C GLU A 71 0.53 21.69 8.13
N ASN A 72 -0.19 21.38 9.20
CA ASN A 72 -0.72 22.33 10.16
C ASN A 72 -0.11 22.02 11.53
N ILE A 73 0.82 22.85 11.95
CA ILE A 73 1.52 22.67 13.23
C ILE A 73 0.99 23.66 14.25
N ASN A 74 0.63 23.17 15.42
CA ASN A 74 0.29 24.01 16.56
C ASN A 74 0.68 23.37 17.90
N LYS A 75 0.34 24.03 19.02
CA LYS A 75 0.65 23.50 20.37
C LYS A 75 -0.10 22.22 20.74
N VAL A 76 -1.11 21.81 19.97
CA VAL A 76 -1.97 20.66 20.25
C VAL A 76 -1.50 19.42 19.51
N ALA A 77 -1.20 19.59 18.21
CA ALA A 77 -0.73 18.49 17.36
C ALA A 77 -0.01 19.03 16.10
N ASP A 78 0.82 18.18 15.52
CA ASP A 78 1.43 18.37 14.21
C ASP A 78 0.62 17.58 13.20
N GLY A 79 -0.46 18.20 12.69
CA GLY A 79 -1.37 17.56 11.73
C GLY A 79 -0.80 17.62 10.32
N ARG A 80 -0.58 16.45 9.72
CA ARG A 80 -0.10 16.32 8.33
C ARG A 80 -1.03 15.45 7.54
N PHE A 81 -1.25 15.80 6.28
CA PHE A 81 -1.93 14.93 5.32
C PHE A 81 -1.46 15.21 3.90
N HIS A 82 -1.70 14.26 3.03
CA HIS A 82 -1.45 14.39 1.60
C HIS A 82 -2.74 14.10 0.86
N LEU A 83 -3.18 15.07 0.04
CA LEU A 83 -4.22 14.83 -0.95
C LEU A 83 -3.52 14.39 -2.24
N VAL A 84 -3.70 13.14 -2.62
CA VAL A 84 -3.06 12.52 -3.76
C VAL A 84 -4.12 12.26 -4.81
N SER A 85 -3.98 12.84 -5.99
CA SER A 85 -5.01 12.75 -7.03
C SER A 85 -4.45 12.35 -8.37
N ARG A 86 -5.30 11.75 -9.18
CA ARG A 86 -4.99 11.37 -10.55
C ARG A 86 -6.23 11.46 -11.43
N ASN A 87 -6.08 12.06 -12.60
CA ASN A 87 -7.10 12.04 -13.63
C ASN A 87 -6.95 10.76 -14.48
N LEU A 88 -8.00 9.96 -14.52
CA LEU A 88 -8.10 8.81 -15.37
C LEU A 88 -8.72 9.19 -16.73
N ARG A 89 -8.65 8.28 -17.71
CA ARG A 89 -9.33 8.48 -18.98
C ARG A 89 -10.84 8.59 -18.78
N GLY A 90 -11.50 9.49 -19.52
CA GLY A 90 -12.95 9.69 -19.44
C GLY A 90 -13.43 10.66 -18.36
N ASN A 91 -12.61 11.64 -17.96
CA ASN A 91 -12.91 12.66 -16.94
C ASN A 91 -13.22 12.09 -15.53
N GLN A 92 -12.77 10.90 -15.24
CA GLN A 92 -12.87 10.32 -13.90
C GLN A 92 -11.61 10.67 -13.12
N SER A 93 -11.78 11.20 -11.92
CA SER A 93 -10.67 11.48 -10.99
C SER A 93 -10.69 10.51 -9.82
N VAL A 94 -9.49 10.14 -9.37
CA VAL A 94 -9.28 9.33 -8.17
C VAL A 94 -8.56 10.17 -7.14
N TYR A 95 -9.07 10.15 -5.92
CA TYR A 95 -8.54 10.94 -4.80
C TYR A 95 -8.18 10.03 -3.63
N PHE A 96 -6.95 10.16 -3.14
CA PHE A 96 -6.52 9.58 -1.88
C PHE A 96 -6.24 10.68 -0.86
N LEU A 97 -6.74 10.49 0.34
CA LEU A 97 -6.34 11.27 1.52
C LEU A 97 -5.47 10.37 2.39
N ALA A 98 -4.17 10.66 2.45
CA ALA A 98 -3.18 9.86 3.14
C ALA A 98 -2.64 10.58 4.38
N PHE A 99 -2.45 9.83 5.44
CA PHE A 99 -1.88 10.32 6.70
C PHE A 99 -0.59 9.55 7.00
N PRO A 100 0.52 10.25 7.33
CA PRO A 100 1.75 9.59 7.76
C PRO A 100 1.55 8.87 9.10
N GLY A 101 2.25 7.77 9.25
CA GLY A 101 2.44 7.13 10.56
C GLY A 101 3.54 7.83 11.37
N THR A 102 3.79 7.35 12.59
CA THR A 102 4.92 7.82 13.40
C THR A 102 6.21 7.19 12.88
N GLU A 103 7.19 8.02 12.52
CA GLU A 103 8.45 7.58 11.89
C GLU A 103 9.35 6.78 12.85
N ARG A 104 9.19 6.94 14.16
CA ARG A 104 10.04 6.34 15.21
C ARG A 104 9.25 5.56 16.24
N LEU A 105 8.38 4.65 15.82
CA LEU A 105 7.63 3.80 16.75
C LEU A 105 8.54 2.94 17.66
N LYS A 106 9.74 2.59 17.21
CA LYS A 106 10.71 1.84 18.02
C LYS A 106 11.28 2.65 19.17
N ASP A 107 11.35 3.98 19.05
CA ASP A 107 11.91 4.89 20.04
C ASP A 107 10.82 5.58 20.87
N ALA A 108 9.59 5.45 20.48
CA ALA A 108 8.48 6.00 21.23
C ALA A 108 8.10 5.01 22.35
N GLU A 109 8.69 5.17 23.53
CA GLU A 109 7.92 5.05 24.76
C GLU A 109 6.82 6.13 24.68
N ILE A 110 5.86 5.90 23.77
CA ILE A 110 4.76 6.80 23.58
C ILE A 110 4.01 6.75 24.90
N ASP A 111 4.11 7.82 25.69
CA ASP A 111 3.24 8.09 26.81
C ASP A 111 1.81 8.22 26.27
N PHE A 112 1.27 7.09 25.82
CA PHE A 112 -0.12 6.93 25.41
C PHE A 112 -0.98 7.05 26.68
N ARG A 113 -0.97 8.22 27.29
CA ARG A 113 -2.04 8.60 28.20
C ARG A 113 -3.32 8.58 27.39
N VAL A 114 -4.00 7.45 27.47
CA VAL A 114 -5.21 7.17 26.72
C VAL A 114 -6.34 8.01 27.27
N LYS A 115 -6.26 9.31 27.05
CA LYS A 115 -7.41 10.16 27.25
C LYS A 115 -8.41 9.87 26.16
N ARG A 116 -9.64 9.71 26.58
CA ARG A 116 -10.81 9.51 25.68
C ARG A 116 -11.58 10.79 25.59
N VAL A 117 -12.06 11.10 24.42
CA VAL A 117 -12.94 12.25 24.16
C VAL A 117 -14.19 11.77 23.47
N VAL A 118 -15.30 12.50 23.70
CA VAL A 118 -16.56 12.23 23.01
C VAL A 118 -16.41 12.62 21.55
N PHE A 119 -16.84 11.74 20.66
CA PHE A 119 -16.77 11.93 19.21
C PHE A 119 -18.18 12.13 18.63
N GLY A 120 -18.38 13.18 17.85
CA GLY A 120 -19.66 13.52 17.21
C GLY A 120 -19.66 14.99 16.76
N GLY A 121 -20.85 15.47 16.39
CA GLY A 121 -21.07 16.79 15.82
C GLY A 121 -21.25 16.75 14.31
N LYS A 122 -21.59 17.90 13.70
CA LYS A 122 -21.83 18.06 12.25
C LYS A 122 -21.07 19.25 11.66
N THR A 123 -20.30 19.94 12.48
CA THR A 123 -19.47 21.08 12.10
C THR A 123 -18.14 21.04 12.86
N PRO A 124 -17.07 21.67 12.37
CA PRO A 124 -15.78 21.74 13.10
C PRO A 124 -15.90 22.33 14.50
N GLN A 125 -16.81 23.28 14.71
CA GLN A 125 -17.09 23.88 16.02
C GLN A 125 -17.76 22.85 16.96
N GLU A 126 -18.74 22.09 16.46
CA GLU A 126 -19.38 21.03 17.23
C GLU A 126 -18.40 19.88 17.53
N PHE A 127 -17.48 19.56 16.62
CA PHE A 127 -16.43 18.55 16.87
C PHE A 127 -15.61 18.90 18.12
N LYS A 128 -15.22 20.18 18.26
CA LYS A 128 -14.51 20.68 19.46
C LYS A 128 -15.38 20.65 20.69
N ALA A 129 -16.63 21.08 20.56
CA ALA A 129 -17.58 21.09 21.67
C ALA A 129 -17.85 19.67 22.22
N MET A 130 -18.03 18.70 21.33
CA MET A 130 -18.21 17.29 21.71
C MET A 130 -16.97 16.73 22.41
N ALA A 131 -15.77 16.99 21.88
CA ALA A 131 -14.52 16.53 22.48
C ALA A 131 -14.25 17.14 23.88
N ALA A 132 -14.87 18.26 24.22
CA ALA A 132 -14.79 18.86 25.55
C ALA A 132 -15.77 18.26 26.57
N LEU A 133 -16.74 17.46 26.13
CA LEU A 133 -17.69 16.79 27.03
C LEU A 133 -17.00 15.65 27.81
N THR A 134 -17.46 15.47 29.03
CA THR A 134 -17.05 14.33 29.85
C THR A 134 -18.14 13.25 29.83
N ASP A 135 -17.77 12.04 29.43
CA ASP A 135 -18.63 10.87 29.54
C ASP A 135 -18.13 9.95 30.65
N HIS A 136 -18.87 9.88 31.74
CA HIS A 136 -18.51 9.04 32.89
C HIS A 136 -18.98 7.58 32.72
N ASN A 137 -19.92 7.32 31.81
CA ASN A 137 -20.60 6.03 31.71
C ASN A 137 -20.20 5.22 30.48
N GLY A 138 -19.37 5.78 29.58
CA GLY A 138 -18.99 5.12 28.31
C GLY A 138 -20.14 4.90 27.34
N SER A 139 -21.27 5.59 27.52
CA SER A 139 -22.45 5.48 26.68
C SER A 139 -22.32 6.23 25.36
N GLN A 140 -21.43 7.22 25.33
CA GLN A 140 -21.16 8.03 24.14
C GLN A 140 -20.11 7.36 23.24
N PRO A 141 -20.07 7.70 21.94
CA PRO A 141 -18.94 7.36 21.09
C PRO A 141 -17.67 8.01 21.63
N LEU A 142 -16.73 7.22 22.10
CA LEU A 142 -15.45 7.69 22.63
C LEU A 142 -14.30 7.28 21.69
N VAL A 143 -13.38 8.20 21.47
CA VAL A 143 -12.17 7.96 20.68
C VAL A 143 -10.91 8.40 21.43
N HIS A 144 -9.75 7.97 20.91
CA HIS A 144 -8.45 8.40 21.44
C HIS A 144 -8.26 9.90 21.19
N GLN A 145 -7.99 10.67 22.25
CA GLN A 145 -7.87 12.14 22.17
C GLN A 145 -6.79 12.55 21.16
N GLY A 146 -5.58 11.95 21.23
CA GLY A 146 -4.48 12.34 20.36
C GLY A 146 -4.80 12.17 18.86
N PHE A 147 -5.50 11.10 18.46
CA PHE A 147 -5.93 10.93 17.07
C PHE A 147 -7.01 11.93 16.69
N ASN A 148 -7.97 12.21 17.61
CA ASN A 148 -8.98 13.22 17.36
C ASN A 148 -8.37 14.61 17.20
N ASP A 149 -7.43 14.97 18.08
CA ASP A 149 -6.75 16.27 18.03
C ASP A 149 -5.91 16.41 16.75
N TYR A 150 -5.23 15.33 16.35
CA TYR A 150 -4.48 15.29 15.11
C TYR A 150 -5.37 15.59 13.89
N ILE A 151 -6.50 14.89 13.74
CA ILE A 151 -7.43 15.10 12.62
C ILE A 151 -8.08 16.47 12.68
N GLN A 152 -8.41 16.95 13.88
CA GLN A 152 -8.99 18.29 14.07
C GLN A 152 -8.00 19.37 13.60
N VAL A 153 -6.71 19.22 13.91
CA VAL A 153 -5.66 20.15 13.47
C VAL A 153 -5.39 20.01 11.97
N ALA A 154 -5.25 18.78 11.49
CA ALA A 154 -4.91 18.52 10.09
C ALA A 154 -5.98 19.05 9.12
N LEU A 155 -7.25 18.75 9.37
CA LEU A 155 -8.33 18.94 8.39
C LEU A 155 -9.32 20.05 8.72
N PHE A 156 -9.51 20.41 10.01
CA PHE A 156 -10.66 21.19 10.44
C PHE A 156 -10.33 22.46 11.23
N GLN A 157 -9.05 22.84 11.30
CA GLN A 157 -8.68 23.99 12.11
C GLN A 157 -8.44 25.26 11.30
N GLN A 158 -7.80 25.16 10.14
CA GLN A 158 -7.33 26.31 9.37
C GLN A 158 -8.14 26.46 8.08
N PRO A 159 -9.01 27.50 7.99
CA PRO A 159 -9.60 27.89 6.73
C PRO A 159 -8.53 28.43 5.78
N LEU A 160 -8.67 28.13 4.49
CA LEU A 160 -7.76 28.57 3.44
C LEU A 160 -8.54 29.34 2.35
N ASP A 161 -7.96 30.43 1.85
CA ASP A 161 -8.59 31.27 0.81
C ASP A 161 -8.86 30.47 -0.46
N GLU A 162 -7.95 29.59 -0.84
CA GLU A 162 -8.09 28.70 -2.00
C GLU A 162 -9.27 27.71 -1.89
N PHE A 163 -9.76 27.45 -0.67
CA PHE A 163 -10.97 26.66 -0.40
C PHE A 163 -12.18 27.54 -0.08
N GLY A 164 -12.13 28.83 -0.45
CA GLY A 164 -13.21 29.78 -0.19
C GLY A 164 -13.46 30.02 1.30
N ASN A 165 -12.42 30.22 2.09
CA ASN A 165 -12.44 30.40 3.54
C ASN A 165 -13.02 29.18 4.31
N ARG A 166 -12.95 27.99 3.75
CA ARG A 166 -13.30 26.72 4.40
C ARG A 166 -12.02 25.97 4.82
N THR A 167 -12.15 25.10 5.79
CA THR A 167 -11.11 24.14 6.10
C THR A 167 -11.01 23.07 5.00
N ALA A 168 -9.87 22.40 4.89
CA ALA A 168 -9.67 21.34 3.90
C ALA A 168 -10.75 20.22 4.03
N GLY A 169 -11.11 19.85 5.28
CA GLY A 169 -12.14 18.85 5.53
C GLY A 169 -13.53 19.30 5.10
N GLU A 170 -13.92 20.57 5.34
CA GLU A 170 -15.20 21.11 4.90
C GLU A 170 -15.28 21.20 3.37
N PHE A 171 -14.20 21.65 2.74
CA PHE A 171 -14.10 21.72 1.28
C PHE A 171 -14.26 20.35 0.64
N LEU A 172 -13.46 19.36 1.05
CA LEU A 172 -13.55 18.00 0.52
C LEU A 172 -14.94 17.36 0.77
N ALA A 173 -15.52 17.58 1.96
CA ALA A 173 -16.86 17.07 2.26
C ALA A 173 -17.92 17.69 1.35
N GLN A 174 -17.81 18.97 1.01
CA GLN A 174 -18.74 19.62 0.09
C GLN A 174 -18.56 19.08 -1.34
N GLU A 175 -17.33 19.00 -1.84
CA GLU A 175 -17.04 18.45 -3.17
C GLU A 175 -17.64 17.05 -3.35
N LEU A 176 -17.46 16.17 -2.36
CA LEU A 176 -18.01 14.82 -2.39
C LEU A 176 -19.55 14.80 -2.38
N ARG A 177 -20.21 15.69 -1.62
CA ARG A 177 -21.68 15.77 -1.61
C ARG A 177 -22.25 16.30 -2.92
N GLU A 178 -21.56 17.25 -3.55
CA GLU A 178 -21.96 17.83 -4.84
C GLU A 178 -21.67 16.87 -6.00
N ASN A 179 -20.67 16.01 -5.87
CA ASN A 179 -20.24 15.04 -6.87
C ASN A 179 -20.46 13.58 -6.38
N PRO A 180 -21.69 13.07 -6.43
CA PRO A 180 -22.05 11.79 -5.81
C PRO A 180 -21.37 10.55 -6.42
N ASN A 181 -20.75 10.66 -7.57
CA ASN A 181 -20.02 9.57 -8.22
C ASN A 181 -18.53 9.55 -7.86
N GLU A 182 -18.02 10.58 -7.19
CA GLU A 182 -16.63 10.61 -6.74
C GLU A 182 -16.44 9.80 -5.48
N ILE A 183 -15.29 9.15 -5.39
CA ILE A 183 -14.88 8.31 -4.26
C ILE A 183 -13.63 8.90 -3.66
N LEU A 184 -13.63 9.06 -2.34
CA LEU A 184 -12.44 9.39 -1.56
C LEU A 184 -11.88 8.11 -0.94
N TYR A 185 -10.67 7.76 -1.30
CA TYR A 185 -9.90 6.72 -0.65
C TYR A 185 -9.10 7.35 0.51
N LEU A 186 -9.28 6.82 1.71
CA LEU A 186 -8.52 7.26 2.89
C LEU A 186 -7.56 6.16 3.30
N THR A 187 -6.30 6.50 3.48
CA THR A 187 -5.28 5.48 3.76
C THR A 187 -4.20 5.98 4.72
N GLY A 188 -3.50 5.03 5.32
CA GLY A 188 -2.36 5.27 6.18
C GLY A 188 -1.91 4.01 6.91
N HIS A 189 -0.68 4.06 7.39
CA HIS A 189 -0.07 3.00 8.18
C HIS A 189 -0.01 3.39 9.65
N SER A 190 -0.21 2.43 10.54
CA SER A 190 -0.08 2.66 11.99
C SER A 190 -1.01 3.79 12.47
N LEU A 191 -0.46 4.84 13.08
CA LEU A 191 -1.21 6.04 13.49
C LEU A 191 -1.87 6.76 12.32
N GLY A 192 -1.24 6.74 11.14
CA GLY A 192 -1.85 7.27 9.91
C GLY A 192 -3.14 6.53 9.52
N GLY A 193 -3.18 5.20 9.73
CA GLY A 193 -4.38 4.41 9.51
C GLY A 193 -5.49 4.70 10.54
N ALA A 194 -5.12 4.96 11.79
CA ALA A 194 -6.06 5.45 12.82
C ALA A 194 -6.64 6.81 12.41
N SER A 195 -5.79 7.71 11.95
CA SER A 195 -6.18 9.04 11.45
C SER A 195 -7.11 8.94 10.24
N ALA A 196 -6.81 8.07 9.28
CA ALA A 196 -7.67 7.81 8.12
C ALA A 196 -9.07 7.34 8.54
N THR A 197 -9.15 6.45 9.53
CA THR A 197 -10.43 5.95 10.06
C THR A 197 -11.26 7.06 10.72
N LEU A 198 -10.63 7.92 11.54
CA LEU A 198 -11.32 9.03 12.19
C LEU A 198 -11.68 10.14 11.19
N ALA A 199 -10.85 10.41 10.19
CA ALA A 199 -11.17 11.36 9.13
C ALA A 199 -12.42 10.91 8.35
N ALA A 200 -12.51 9.63 7.99
CA ALA A 200 -13.70 9.08 7.33
C ALA A 200 -14.96 9.24 8.19
N ALA A 201 -14.86 9.01 9.52
CA ALA A 201 -15.96 9.23 10.44
C ALA A 201 -16.41 10.71 10.47
N ARG A 202 -15.47 11.68 10.42
CA ARG A 202 -15.78 13.12 10.30
C ARG A 202 -16.44 13.46 8.97
N PHE A 203 -15.98 12.90 7.84
CA PHE A 203 -16.63 13.08 6.55
C PHE A 203 -18.06 12.54 6.56
N ALA A 204 -18.28 11.38 7.18
CA ALA A 204 -19.64 10.84 7.36
C ALA A 204 -20.54 11.76 8.20
N ASP A 205 -20.01 12.35 9.29
CA ASP A 205 -20.72 13.34 10.10
C ASP A 205 -21.03 14.64 9.33
N LEU A 206 -20.18 15.01 8.37
CA LEU A 206 -20.41 16.12 7.44
C LEU A 206 -21.37 15.76 6.29
N GLY A 207 -21.95 14.56 6.30
CA GLY A 207 -22.98 14.13 5.35
C GLY A 207 -22.45 13.52 4.05
N VAL A 208 -21.18 13.12 3.99
CA VAL A 208 -20.64 12.33 2.89
C VAL A 208 -21.20 10.90 2.99
N ARG A 209 -21.60 10.33 1.85
CA ARG A 209 -22.24 9.02 1.82
C ARG A 209 -21.24 7.88 2.03
N PRO A 210 -21.67 6.77 2.64
CA PRO A 210 -20.81 5.62 2.92
C PRO A 210 -20.10 5.05 1.66
N GLU A 211 -20.79 5.06 0.52
CA GLU A 211 -20.25 4.53 -0.75
C GLU A 211 -19.08 5.35 -1.26
N GLN A 212 -19.00 6.63 -0.91
CA GLN A 212 -17.92 7.54 -1.28
C GLN A 212 -16.69 7.45 -0.36
N LEU A 213 -16.81 6.78 0.79
CA LEU A 213 -15.75 6.67 1.79
C LEU A 213 -15.16 5.27 1.79
N GLN A 214 -14.02 5.08 1.12
CA GLN A 214 -13.27 3.84 1.06
C GLN A 214 -12.02 3.97 1.92
N VAL A 215 -11.93 3.22 3.01
CA VAL A 215 -10.85 3.32 3.98
C VAL A 215 -10.01 2.06 3.95
N ILE A 216 -8.72 2.19 3.62
CA ILE A 216 -7.77 1.08 3.60
C ILE A 216 -6.63 1.40 4.56
N THR A 217 -6.47 0.61 5.61
CA THR A 217 -5.47 0.85 6.64
C THR A 217 -4.50 -0.32 6.79
N PHE A 218 -3.26 -0.01 7.11
CA PHE A 218 -2.18 -0.96 7.30
C PHE A 218 -1.69 -0.91 8.76
N GLY A 219 -1.82 -2.02 9.49
CA GLY A 219 -1.37 -2.11 10.88
C GLY A 219 -1.99 -1.10 11.86
N ALA A 220 -3.15 -0.54 11.53
CA ALA A 220 -3.79 0.50 12.33
C ALA A 220 -4.33 -0.04 13.66
N PRO A 221 -4.17 0.71 14.77
CA PRO A 221 -4.81 0.39 16.05
C PRO A 221 -6.32 0.65 16.02
N ALA A 222 -7.05 0.14 17.02
CA ALA A 222 -8.43 0.52 17.27
C ALA A 222 -8.51 2.01 17.70
N VAL A 223 -9.48 2.73 17.18
CA VAL A 223 -9.58 4.18 17.37
C VAL A 223 -10.63 4.60 18.38
N GLY A 224 -11.62 3.75 18.70
CA GLY A 224 -12.73 4.10 19.57
C GLY A 224 -13.37 2.90 20.25
N ASN A 225 -14.31 3.21 21.17
CA ASN A 225 -15.06 2.24 21.92
C ASN A 225 -16.12 1.52 21.06
N GLU A 226 -16.83 0.57 21.65
CA GLU A 226 -17.87 -0.20 20.96
C GLU A 226 -19.01 0.68 20.44
N THR A 227 -19.37 1.73 21.17
CA THR A 227 -20.40 2.69 20.73
C THR A 227 -19.97 3.43 19.46
N PHE A 228 -18.70 3.86 19.40
CA PHE A 228 -18.12 4.43 18.20
C PHE A 228 -18.14 3.42 17.03
N ALA A 229 -17.65 2.19 17.25
CA ALA A 229 -17.59 1.17 16.21
C ALA A 229 -19.00 0.89 15.62
N ARG A 230 -20.00 0.65 16.46
CA ARG A 230 -21.39 0.41 16.02
C ARG A 230 -22.00 1.58 15.26
N LEU A 231 -21.66 2.82 15.63
CA LEU A 231 -22.18 4.02 14.97
C LEU A 231 -21.59 4.23 13.57
N TYR A 232 -20.31 3.89 13.38
CA TYR A 232 -19.58 4.23 12.15
C TYR A 232 -19.31 3.04 11.22
N GLU A 233 -19.51 1.79 11.63
CA GLU A 233 -19.24 0.62 10.79
C GLU A 233 -20.04 0.58 9.47
N HIS A 234 -21.23 1.22 9.44
CA HIS A 234 -22.09 1.32 8.27
C HIS A 234 -21.99 2.68 7.55
N LYS A 235 -21.14 3.58 8.05
CA LYS A 235 -20.95 4.92 7.47
C LYS A 235 -19.73 5.04 6.59
N MET A 236 -18.94 3.97 6.45
CA MET A 236 -17.76 3.89 5.59
C MET A 236 -17.45 2.45 5.21
N ASN A 237 -16.73 2.24 4.13
CA ASN A 237 -16.22 0.93 3.75
C ASN A 237 -14.78 0.77 4.27
N LEU A 238 -14.62 0.24 5.48
CA LEU A 238 -13.32 0.08 6.13
C LEU A 238 -12.74 -1.32 5.90
N THR A 239 -11.56 -1.38 5.26
CA THR A 239 -10.71 -2.56 5.16
C THR A 239 -9.43 -2.36 5.97
N ARG A 240 -9.18 -3.26 6.91
CA ARG A 240 -8.02 -3.26 7.78
C ARG A 240 -7.07 -4.40 7.41
N ILE A 241 -5.90 -4.04 6.94
CA ILE A 241 -4.84 -4.99 6.59
C ILE A 241 -3.85 -5.06 7.73
N THR A 242 -3.59 -6.26 8.25
CA THR A 242 -2.69 -6.48 9.40
C THR A 242 -1.74 -7.63 9.11
N MET A 243 -0.49 -7.54 9.56
CA MET A 243 0.39 -8.71 9.62
C MET A 243 -0.01 -9.64 10.77
N ALA A 244 0.17 -10.94 10.59
CA ALA A 244 -0.25 -11.94 11.57
C ALA A 244 0.43 -11.73 12.93
N ALA A 245 1.70 -11.41 12.94
CA ALA A 245 2.52 -11.20 14.14
C ALA A 245 2.76 -9.72 14.49
N ASP A 246 2.03 -8.78 13.85
CA ASP A 246 2.11 -7.36 14.19
C ASP A 246 1.70 -7.11 15.65
N PRO A 247 2.61 -6.65 16.52
CA PRO A 247 2.34 -6.45 17.93
C PRO A 247 1.49 -5.21 18.20
N VAL A 248 1.51 -4.20 17.32
CA VAL A 248 0.83 -2.92 17.53
C VAL A 248 -0.69 -3.10 17.65
N LYS A 249 -1.26 -4.05 16.91
CA LYS A 249 -2.69 -4.38 17.01
C LYS A 249 -3.13 -4.83 18.42
N SER A 250 -2.22 -5.45 19.20
CA SER A 250 -2.52 -5.98 20.52
C SER A 250 -2.04 -5.07 21.64
N VAL A 251 -0.87 -4.48 21.50
CA VAL A 251 -0.28 -3.59 22.51
C VAL A 251 -1.13 -2.33 22.70
N LEU A 252 -1.47 -1.64 21.61
CA LEU A 252 -2.33 -0.47 21.69
C LEU A 252 -3.75 -0.82 22.15
N GLN A 253 -4.28 -1.98 21.76
CA GLN A 253 -5.59 -2.42 22.22
C GLN A 253 -5.61 -2.71 23.73
N SER A 254 -4.53 -3.24 24.30
CA SER A 254 -4.42 -3.44 25.75
C SER A 254 -4.27 -2.12 26.52
N LEU A 255 -3.55 -1.14 25.96
CA LEU A 255 -3.37 0.19 26.55
C LEU A 255 -4.64 1.05 26.47
N THR A 256 -5.43 0.91 25.41
CA THR A 256 -6.66 1.70 25.21
C THR A 256 -7.87 1.18 25.98
N GLY A 257 -7.78 0.02 26.61
CA GLY A 257 -8.79 -0.57 27.50
C GLY A 257 -10.25 -0.40 27.01
N GLY A 258 -10.73 -1.28 26.12
CA GLY A 258 -12.12 -1.27 25.65
C GLY A 258 -12.34 -0.60 24.29
N PHE A 259 -11.29 -0.24 23.54
CA PHE A 259 -11.42 0.12 22.12
C PHE A 259 -11.55 -1.15 21.28
N VAL A 260 -12.39 -1.08 20.27
CA VAL A 260 -12.72 -2.22 19.42
C VAL A 260 -12.46 -1.92 17.95
N GLN A 261 -12.07 -2.95 17.23
CA GLN A 261 -11.89 -2.89 15.79
C GLN A 261 -13.20 -3.22 15.09
N PHE A 262 -13.47 -2.58 13.95
CA PHE A 262 -14.61 -2.87 13.08
C PHE A 262 -14.17 -2.91 11.60
N GLY A 263 -15.10 -3.19 10.71
CA GLY A 263 -14.84 -3.32 9.27
C GLY A 263 -14.20 -4.65 8.85
N LYS A 264 -13.97 -4.80 7.55
CA LYS A 264 -13.35 -6.00 6.94
C LYS A 264 -11.91 -6.15 7.41
N LYS A 265 -11.52 -7.34 7.88
CA LYS A 265 -10.15 -7.65 8.30
C LYS A 265 -9.47 -8.56 7.30
N ILE A 266 -8.27 -8.17 6.87
CA ILE A 266 -7.35 -9.01 6.08
C ILE A 266 -6.10 -9.24 6.92
N VAL A 267 -5.63 -10.50 6.95
CA VAL A 267 -4.42 -10.86 7.68
C VAL A 267 -3.41 -11.43 6.69
N TRP A 268 -2.28 -10.76 6.58
CA TRP A 268 -1.14 -11.22 5.79
C TRP A 268 -0.09 -11.87 6.69
N LYS A 269 0.76 -12.68 6.11
CA LYS A 269 1.89 -13.30 6.81
C LYS A 269 3.18 -12.74 6.27
N ASN A 270 4.11 -12.44 7.17
CA ASN A 270 5.46 -12.07 6.78
C ASN A 270 6.17 -13.27 6.11
N ASN A 271 6.72 -13.05 4.93
CA ASN A 271 7.43 -14.07 4.15
C ASN A 271 8.89 -14.21 4.57
N LYS A 272 9.15 -14.52 5.85
CA LYS A 272 10.47 -14.91 6.37
C LYS A 272 11.53 -13.80 6.49
N PHE A 273 11.15 -12.54 6.41
CA PHE A 273 12.09 -11.47 6.74
C PHE A 273 12.16 -11.29 8.26
N GLU A 274 13.36 -11.25 8.82
CA GLU A 274 13.55 -10.91 10.23
C GLU A 274 13.39 -9.39 10.39
N ARG A 275 12.14 -8.97 10.41
CA ARG A 275 11.75 -7.58 10.55
C ARG A 275 10.65 -7.45 11.58
N PHE A 276 10.51 -6.25 12.06
CA PHE A 276 9.38 -5.88 12.89
C PHE A 276 8.10 -5.96 12.03
N ASP A 277 7.21 -6.90 12.33
CA ASP A 277 6.01 -7.19 11.54
C ASP A 277 5.04 -6.00 11.39
N HIS A 278 5.39 -4.85 11.97
CA HIS A 278 4.70 -3.59 11.82
C HIS A 278 5.35 -2.65 10.79
N ASP A 279 6.51 -2.97 10.24
CA ASP A 279 7.16 -2.07 9.26
C ASP A 279 6.32 -1.96 7.98
N MET A 280 6.05 -0.72 7.54
CA MET A 280 5.21 -0.44 6.36
C MET A 280 5.72 -1.13 5.08
N VAL A 281 7.02 -1.31 4.95
CA VAL A 281 7.64 -1.98 3.82
C VAL A 281 7.16 -3.43 3.65
N LEU A 282 6.79 -4.12 4.73
CA LEU A 282 6.23 -5.48 4.65
C LEU A 282 4.79 -5.46 4.10
N TYR A 283 4.02 -4.45 4.43
CA TYR A 283 2.67 -4.27 3.86
C TYR A 283 2.74 -3.93 2.37
N LEU A 284 3.72 -3.12 1.96
CA LEU A 284 3.97 -2.81 0.56
C LEU A 284 4.35 -4.07 -0.22
N ASP A 285 5.32 -4.87 0.27
CA ASP A 285 5.74 -6.14 -0.35
C ASP A 285 4.57 -7.13 -0.51
N GLN A 286 3.75 -7.31 0.54
CA GLN A 286 2.63 -8.23 0.47
C GLN A 286 1.51 -7.74 -0.46
N SER A 287 1.27 -6.44 -0.52
CA SER A 287 0.28 -5.87 -1.44
C SER A 287 0.75 -5.99 -2.90
N LEU A 288 2.03 -5.79 -3.18
CA LEU A 288 2.64 -6.03 -4.50
C LEU A 288 2.47 -7.49 -4.94
N ARG A 289 2.76 -8.45 -4.04
CA ARG A 289 2.58 -9.88 -4.34
C ARG A 289 1.11 -10.20 -4.62
N ALA A 290 0.19 -9.73 -3.79
CA ALA A 290 -1.24 -9.92 -4.01
C ALA A 290 -1.70 -9.33 -5.35
N TYR A 291 -1.18 -8.17 -5.72
CA TYR A 291 -1.42 -7.56 -7.03
C TYR A 291 -0.88 -8.45 -8.17
N GLN A 292 0.38 -8.86 -8.11
CA GLN A 292 0.99 -9.68 -9.16
C GLN A 292 0.37 -11.08 -9.28
N ASP A 293 -0.05 -11.68 -8.16
CA ASP A 293 -0.70 -13.00 -8.14
C ASP A 293 -2.11 -12.98 -8.75
N THR A 294 -2.80 -11.83 -8.69
CA THR A 294 -4.18 -11.68 -9.18
C THR A 294 -4.28 -11.07 -10.58
N HIS A 295 -3.21 -10.45 -11.08
CA HIS A 295 -3.15 -9.84 -12.40
C HIS A 295 -2.15 -10.63 -13.28
N PRO A 296 -2.61 -11.40 -14.28
CA PRO A 296 -1.72 -12.02 -15.24
C PRO A 296 -0.84 -11.01 -15.96
N GLU A 297 0.43 -11.37 -16.21
CA GLU A 297 1.41 -10.47 -16.83
C GLU A 297 1.02 -10.00 -18.24
N GLN A 298 0.16 -10.76 -18.92
CA GLN A 298 -0.33 -10.47 -20.26
C GLN A 298 -1.50 -9.46 -20.28
N GLU A 299 -2.12 -9.21 -19.14
CA GLU A 299 -3.20 -8.24 -19.04
C GLU A 299 -2.67 -6.79 -19.07
N PRO A 300 -3.45 -5.85 -19.63
CA PRO A 300 -3.08 -4.44 -19.58
C PRO A 300 -2.91 -3.97 -18.13
N THR A 301 -1.89 -3.15 -17.88
CA THR A 301 -1.72 -2.50 -16.59
C THR A 301 -3.00 -1.73 -16.22
N PRO A 302 -3.55 -1.92 -15.02
CA PRO A 302 -4.74 -1.22 -14.55
C PRO A 302 -4.59 0.30 -14.62
N ALA A 303 -5.68 1.01 -14.83
CA ALA A 303 -5.67 2.46 -15.07
C ALA A 303 -4.99 3.25 -13.93
N MET A 304 -5.19 2.86 -12.67
CA MET A 304 -4.52 3.49 -11.53
C MET A 304 -3.01 3.27 -11.49
N MET A 305 -2.51 2.23 -12.17
CA MET A 305 -1.10 1.82 -12.16
C MET A 305 -0.37 2.19 -13.47
N GLN A 306 -1.07 2.71 -14.49
CA GLN A 306 -0.44 3.08 -15.75
C GLN A 306 0.51 4.26 -15.57
N GLY A 307 1.78 4.11 -15.96
CA GLY A 307 2.75 5.20 -16.01
C GLY A 307 2.50 6.19 -17.14
N THR A 308 3.25 7.29 -17.10
CA THR A 308 3.37 8.25 -18.20
C THR A 308 4.80 8.18 -18.72
N PRO A 309 5.13 7.15 -19.54
CA PRO A 309 6.51 6.91 -19.93
C PRO A 309 7.06 8.04 -20.78
N VAL A 310 8.37 8.31 -20.59
CA VAL A 310 9.12 9.21 -21.46
C VAL A 310 9.15 8.62 -22.86
N LYS A 311 8.69 9.41 -23.84
CA LYS A 311 8.71 9.01 -25.26
C LYS A 311 10.11 9.19 -25.82
N LEU A 312 10.73 8.08 -26.18
CA LEU A 312 12.06 8.05 -26.77
C LEU A 312 12.01 8.05 -28.30
N SER A 313 12.97 8.71 -28.94
CA SER A 313 13.03 8.82 -30.41
C SER A 313 13.37 7.52 -31.13
N GLY A 314 13.69 6.42 -30.42
CA GLY A 314 14.05 5.16 -31.06
C GLY A 314 13.85 3.93 -30.16
N GLY A 315 13.41 4.11 -28.93
CA GLY A 315 13.11 3.01 -28.03
C GLY A 315 14.32 2.28 -27.46
N ILE A 316 14.06 1.45 -26.47
CA ILE A 316 15.05 0.63 -25.77
C ILE A 316 14.73 -0.85 -25.98
N TYR A 317 15.70 -1.63 -26.40
CA TYR A 317 15.67 -3.08 -26.34
C TYR A 317 16.30 -3.53 -25.03
N VAL A 318 15.51 -4.15 -24.15
CA VAL A 318 15.96 -4.65 -22.85
C VAL A 318 16.36 -6.10 -22.98
N ALA A 319 17.62 -6.41 -22.72
CA ALA A 319 18.14 -7.76 -22.69
C ALA A 319 17.49 -8.56 -21.53
N PRO A 320 17.55 -9.92 -21.57
CA PRO A 320 17.09 -10.72 -20.45
C PRO A 320 17.80 -10.33 -19.17
N PHE A 321 17.05 -10.08 -18.09
CA PHE A 321 17.63 -9.81 -16.77
C PHE A 321 18.46 -11.00 -16.30
N GLU A 322 19.71 -10.75 -15.93
CA GLU A 322 20.61 -11.76 -15.38
C GLU A 322 20.57 -11.71 -13.85
N PHE A 323 20.29 -12.85 -13.19
CA PHE A 323 20.23 -12.93 -11.73
C PHE A 323 21.27 -13.92 -11.19
N LYS A 324 22.04 -13.46 -10.20
CA LYS A 324 22.92 -14.31 -9.38
C LYS A 324 22.56 -14.08 -7.90
N LEU A 325 21.54 -14.80 -7.43
CA LEU A 325 20.94 -14.60 -6.13
C LEU A 325 21.26 -15.73 -5.17
N ASP A 326 21.34 -15.40 -3.88
CA ASP A 326 21.36 -16.38 -2.79
C ASP A 326 20.15 -17.32 -2.91
N LYS A 327 20.30 -18.59 -2.46
CA LYS A 327 19.23 -19.59 -2.52
C LYS A 327 17.94 -19.13 -1.81
N LYS A 328 18.06 -18.33 -0.76
CA LYS A 328 16.93 -17.80 0.00
C LYS A 328 16.07 -16.81 -0.80
N LEU A 329 16.66 -16.18 -1.82
CA LEU A 329 16.01 -15.18 -2.68
C LEU A 329 15.39 -15.80 -3.95
N GLN A 330 15.66 -17.06 -4.24
CA GLN A 330 15.20 -17.72 -5.47
C GLN A 330 13.67 -17.74 -5.59
N GLN A 331 12.95 -17.87 -4.49
CA GLN A 331 11.48 -17.88 -4.47
C GLN A 331 10.87 -16.52 -4.84
N ASP A 332 11.61 -15.42 -4.66
CA ASP A 332 11.15 -14.06 -4.93
C ASP A 332 11.50 -13.59 -6.36
N MET A 333 12.32 -14.35 -7.06
CA MET A 333 12.80 -14.01 -8.40
C MET A 333 11.67 -13.74 -9.42
N PRO A 334 10.54 -14.46 -9.45
CA PRO A 334 9.44 -14.12 -10.35
C PRO A 334 8.87 -12.72 -10.10
N TYR A 335 8.64 -12.35 -8.83
CA TYR A 335 8.15 -11.03 -8.45
C TYR A 335 9.17 -9.94 -8.78
N MET A 336 10.46 -10.17 -8.48
CA MET A 336 11.56 -9.25 -8.84
C MET A 336 11.59 -8.98 -10.34
N ARG A 337 11.59 -10.04 -11.15
CA ARG A 337 11.61 -9.93 -12.62
C ARG A 337 10.45 -9.11 -13.15
N ARG A 338 9.24 -9.39 -12.68
CA ARG A 338 8.05 -8.68 -13.09
C ARG A 338 8.07 -7.22 -12.66
N SER A 339 8.48 -6.92 -11.41
CA SER A 339 8.57 -5.55 -10.91
C SER A 339 9.59 -4.72 -11.68
N LEU A 340 10.77 -5.29 -12.01
CA LEU A 340 11.79 -4.63 -12.82
C LEU A 340 11.28 -4.32 -14.24
N LYS A 341 10.58 -5.27 -14.86
CA LYS A 341 9.96 -5.07 -16.17
C LYS A 341 8.91 -3.96 -16.14
N GLU A 342 7.99 -4.02 -15.18
CA GLU A 342 6.91 -3.03 -15.02
C GLU A 342 7.49 -1.64 -14.73
N SER A 343 8.55 -1.53 -13.93
CA SER A 343 9.26 -0.28 -13.66
C SER A 343 9.83 0.35 -14.93
N LEU A 344 10.51 -0.42 -15.79
CA LEU A 344 11.02 0.10 -17.07
C LEU A 344 9.91 0.47 -18.05
N GLN A 345 8.83 -0.31 -18.11
CA GLN A 345 7.67 -0.03 -18.98
C GLN A 345 6.94 1.24 -18.58
N GLN A 346 6.94 1.58 -17.30
CA GLN A 346 6.37 2.83 -16.80
C GLN A 346 7.28 4.04 -17.08
N ALA A 347 8.60 3.81 -17.10
CA ALA A 347 9.57 4.88 -17.31
C ALA A 347 9.76 5.25 -18.79
N TYR A 348 9.69 4.28 -19.72
CA TYR A 348 10.10 4.48 -21.11
C TYR A 348 9.14 3.88 -22.14
N ALA A 349 8.97 4.62 -23.26
CA ALA A 349 8.27 4.13 -24.45
C ALA A 349 8.91 4.67 -25.75
N PRO A 350 9.08 3.84 -26.79
CA PRO A 350 8.82 2.41 -26.82
C PRO A 350 9.87 1.59 -26.05
N LEU A 351 9.42 0.53 -25.39
CA LEU A 351 10.27 -0.44 -24.69
C LEU A 351 10.01 -1.83 -25.25
N ILE A 352 11.07 -2.50 -25.71
CA ILE A 352 11.00 -3.84 -26.29
C ILE A 352 11.75 -4.79 -25.36
N LEU A 353 11.01 -5.72 -24.76
CA LEU A 353 11.60 -6.73 -23.89
C LEU A 353 12.04 -7.95 -24.72
N SER A 354 13.24 -8.46 -24.50
CA SER A 354 13.67 -9.71 -25.09
C SER A 354 12.75 -10.86 -24.69
N GLU A 355 12.28 -11.63 -25.67
CA GLU A 355 11.48 -12.84 -25.42
C GLU A 355 12.33 -14.01 -24.89
N PHE A 356 13.63 -13.93 -25.00
CA PHE A 356 14.54 -15.01 -24.62
C PHE A 356 14.86 -14.98 -23.12
N LYS A 357 14.97 -16.18 -22.55
CA LYS A 357 15.32 -16.37 -21.13
C LYS A 357 16.83 -16.62 -20.92
N GLU A 358 17.58 -16.79 -22.00
CA GLU A 358 18.98 -17.18 -21.96
C GLU A 358 19.91 -15.99 -22.20
N LYS A 359 21.09 -16.06 -21.58
CA LYS A 359 22.17 -15.10 -21.78
C LYS A 359 22.65 -15.14 -23.23
N LYS A 360 22.74 -13.97 -23.86
CA LYS A 360 23.22 -13.79 -25.22
C LYS A 360 24.49 -12.95 -25.26
N SER A 361 25.26 -13.11 -26.33
CA SER A 361 26.39 -12.20 -26.60
C SER A 361 25.88 -10.80 -26.95
N LEU A 362 26.66 -9.78 -26.66
CA LEU A 362 26.34 -8.40 -27.04
C LEU A 362 26.03 -8.26 -28.53
N ALA A 363 26.82 -8.93 -29.39
CA ALA A 363 26.59 -8.92 -30.84
C ALA A 363 25.22 -9.49 -31.24
N ALA A 364 24.74 -10.55 -30.56
CA ALA A 364 23.43 -11.10 -30.80
C ALA A 364 22.32 -10.14 -30.32
N LEU A 365 22.52 -9.51 -29.17
CA LEU A 365 21.57 -8.51 -28.62
C LEU A 365 21.48 -7.28 -29.54
N CYS A 366 22.59 -6.78 -30.06
CA CYS A 366 22.59 -5.68 -31.04
C CYS A 366 21.91 -6.06 -32.37
N ALA A 367 22.04 -7.32 -32.79
CA ALA A 367 21.33 -7.80 -33.99
C ALA A 367 19.82 -7.83 -33.77
N GLU A 368 19.35 -8.32 -32.61
CA GLU A 368 17.94 -8.34 -32.24
C GLU A 368 17.38 -6.93 -32.08
N GLN A 369 18.12 -6.03 -31.41
CA GLN A 369 17.77 -4.63 -31.27
C GLN A 369 17.55 -3.95 -32.63
N LYS A 370 18.48 -4.16 -33.59
CA LYS A 370 18.31 -3.63 -34.97
C LYS A 370 17.08 -4.19 -35.65
N GLN A 371 16.83 -5.49 -35.50
CA GLN A 371 15.64 -6.14 -36.06
C GLN A 371 14.37 -5.60 -35.42
N ALA A 372 14.37 -5.30 -34.12
CA ALA A 372 13.24 -4.72 -33.40
C ALA A 372 13.05 -3.22 -33.63
N GLY A 373 14.00 -2.55 -34.32
CA GLY A 373 13.95 -1.11 -34.58
C GLY A 373 14.21 -0.23 -33.37
N ALA A 374 14.83 -0.78 -32.33
CA ALA A 374 15.22 -0.01 -31.16
C ALA A 374 16.54 0.74 -31.38
N ARG A 375 16.73 1.85 -30.68
CA ARG A 375 17.97 2.66 -30.76
C ARG A 375 19.01 2.27 -29.72
N TYR A 376 18.56 1.71 -28.58
CA TYR A 376 19.42 1.39 -27.45
C TYR A 376 19.27 -0.07 -27.06
N VAL A 377 20.35 -0.65 -26.48
CA VAL A 377 20.33 -1.95 -25.77
C VAL A 377 20.63 -1.69 -24.32
N LEU A 378 19.75 -2.13 -23.44
CA LEU A 378 19.91 -2.07 -21.98
C LEU A 378 20.18 -3.47 -21.43
N LEU A 379 21.28 -3.63 -20.72
CA LEU A 379 21.66 -4.86 -20.00
C LEU A 379 21.64 -4.57 -18.50
N GLU A 380 20.94 -5.40 -17.74
CA GLU A 380 20.92 -5.32 -16.28
C GLU A 380 21.26 -6.67 -15.66
N ARG A 381 22.23 -6.67 -14.77
CA ARG A 381 22.71 -7.85 -14.02
C ARG A 381 22.55 -7.60 -12.54
N PHE A 382 21.82 -8.48 -11.89
CA PHE A 382 21.49 -8.38 -10.47
C PHE A 382 22.23 -9.46 -9.67
N THR A 383 22.86 -9.05 -8.58
CA THR A 383 23.43 -9.97 -7.60
C THR A 383 22.82 -9.73 -6.24
N GLY A 384 22.63 -10.80 -5.47
CA GLY A 384 22.07 -10.72 -4.12
C GLY A 384 22.76 -11.74 -3.22
N HIS A 385 23.48 -11.26 -2.19
CA HIS A 385 24.25 -12.09 -1.28
C HIS A 385 23.89 -11.78 0.16
N GLN A 386 23.70 -12.82 0.99
CA GLN A 386 23.49 -12.64 2.41
C GLN A 386 24.70 -11.93 3.02
N ILE A 387 24.45 -10.94 3.87
CA ILE A 387 25.50 -10.24 4.63
C ILE A 387 25.99 -11.18 5.71
N ARG A 388 27.33 -11.29 5.83
CA ARG A 388 27.96 -12.19 6.79
C ARG A 388 27.55 -11.82 8.22
N ASN A 389 27.17 -12.82 9.01
CA ASN A 389 26.69 -12.71 10.39
C ASN A 389 25.36 -11.95 10.58
N GLU A 390 24.65 -11.67 9.49
CA GLU A 390 23.30 -11.09 9.55
C GLU A 390 22.29 -12.10 9.01
N HIS A 391 21.32 -12.47 9.85
CA HIS A 391 20.23 -13.33 9.40
C HIS A 391 19.29 -12.57 8.48
N ASN A 392 18.99 -13.15 7.31
CA ASN A 392 18.03 -12.64 6.33
C ASN A 392 18.22 -11.16 5.90
N ASN A 393 19.42 -10.62 6.07
CA ASN A 393 19.81 -9.35 5.48
C ASN A 393 20.75 -9.58 4.29
N PHE A 394 20.47 -8.94 3.17
CA PHE A 394 21.14 -9.15 1.90
C PHE A 394 21.71 -7.84 1.38
N ARG A 395 22.88 -7.93 0.75
CA ARG A 395 23.37 -6.87 -0.13
C ARG A 395 22.92 -7.19 -1.54
N MET A 396 22.17 -6.27 -2.11
CA MET A 396 21.68 -6.31 -3.48
C MET A 396 22.51 -5.34 -4.32
N MET A 397 22.89 -5.74 -5.51
CA MET A 397 23.68 -4.92 -6.44
C MET A 397 23.12 -5.10 -7.85
N MET A 398 23.17 -4.03 -8.63
CA MET A 398 22.85 -4.03 -10.05
C MET A 398 24.02 -3.43 -10.82
N GLU A 399 24.45 -4.12 -11.86
CA GLU A 399 25.29 -3.58 -12.93
C GLU A 399 24.40 -3.30 -14.12
N GLU A 400 24.44 -2.08 -14.62
CA GLU A 400 23.70 -1.63 -15.78
C GLU A 400 24.65 -1.15 -16.88
N GLU A 401 24.40 -1.59 -18.10
CA GLU A 401 25.13 -1.17 -19.29
C GLU A 401 24.13 -0.74 -20.36
N LEU A 402 24.34 0.44 -20.94
CA LEU A 402 23.57 0.97 -22.05
C LEU A 402 24.46 1.09 -23.30
N TYR A 403 24.00 0.56 -24.42
CA TYR A 403 24.69 0.57 -25.70
C TYR A 403 23.86 1.24 -26.78
N ASP A 404 24.56 1.80 -27.79
CA ASP A 404 23.93 2.29 -29.02
C ASP A 404 23.71 1.17 -30.06
N THR A 405 23.20 1.53 -31.24
CA THR A 405 22.95 0.61 -32.37
C THR A 405 24.21 -0.05 -32.92
N ASP A 406 25.39 0.52 -32.73
CA ASP A 406 26.65 0.00 -33.24
C ASP A 406 27.37 -0.86 -32.21
N GLY A 407 26.79 -0.98 -31.01
CA GLY A 407 27.33 -1.73 -29.89
C GLY A 407 28.39 -0.95 -29.10
N ASN A 408 28.44 0.37 -29.25
CA ASN A 408 29.28 1.21 -28.42
C ASN A 408 28.68 1.41 -27.06
N LEU A 409 29.46 1.25 -26.02
CA LEU A 409 29.04 1.49 -24.65
C LEU A 409 28.80 3.00 -24.41
N LEU A 410 27.58 3.40 -24.09
CA LEU A 410 27.21 4.78 -23.78
C LEU A 410 27.43 5.08 -22.29
N THR A 411 27.00 4.18 -21.43
CA THR A 411 27.22 4.30 -19.98
C THR A 411 27.24 2.92 -19.33
N MET A 412 28.00 2.83 -18.24
CA MET A 412 28.03 1.70 -17.33
C MET A 412 27.99 2.21 -15.90
N GLN A 413 27.14 1.61 -15.08
CA GLN A 413 27.02 1.99 -13.68
C GLN A 413 26.74 0.78 -12.79
N THR A 414 27.09 0.92 -11.52
CA THR A 414 26.80 -0.07 -10.48
C THR A 414 26.09 0.63 -9.33
N THR A 415 24.93 0.12 -8.95
CA THR A 415 24.19 0.55 -7.79
C THR A 415 24.13 -0.55 -6.73
N SER A 416 23.98 -0.19 -5.46
CA SER A 416 23.88 -1.17 -4.38
C SER A 416 22.97 -0.69 -3.26
N ALA A 417 22.24 -1.64 -2.65
CA ALA A 417 21.39 -1.42 -1.48
C ALA A 417 21.49 -2.62 -0.53
N THR A 418 21.08 -2.43 0.71
CA THR A 418 20.90 -3.53 1.66
C THR A 418 19.42 -3.70 1.96
N THR A 419 19.01 -4.92 2.30
CA THR A 419 17.63 -5.19 2.72
C THR A 419 17.37 -4.83 4.18
N GLN A 420 18.23 -4.03 4.80
CA GLN A 420 18.05 -3.58 6.17
C GLN A 420 16.75 -2.78 6.38
N ASN A 421 16.38 -1.95 5.40
CA ASN A 421 15.14 -1.14 5.40
C ASN A 421 14.25 -1.40 4.19
N LEU A 422 14.57 -2.40 3.38
CA LEU A 422 13.86 -2.78 2.15
C LEU A 422 13.56 -4.28 2.17
N THR A 423 12.53 -4.71 1.48
CA THR A 423 12.45 -6.11 1.07
C THR A 423 13.36 -6.34 -0.14
N PRO A 424 13.70 -7.59 -0.47
CA PRO A 424 14.51 -7.87 -1.66
C PRO A 424 13.90 -7.39 -2.97
N ILE A 425 12.57 -7.41 -3.13
CA ILE A 425 11.89 -6.92 -4.34
C ILE A 425 12.05 -5.40 -4.44
N GLU A 426 11.77 -4.69 -3.36
CA GLU A 426 11.90 -3.23 -3.31
C GLU A 426 13.34 -2.77 -3.49
N ALA A 427 14.30 -3.51 -2.93
CA ALA A 427 15.72 -3.23 -3.15
C ALA A 427 16.10 -3.30 -4.64
N MET A 428 15.57 -4.29 -5.38
CA MET A 428 15.83 -4.39 -6.83
C MET A 428 15.26 -3.19 -7.60
N VAL A 429 14.01 -2.82 -7.34
CA VAL A 429 13.37 -1.67 -7.98
C VAL A 429 14.10 -0.37 -7.61
N TYR A 430 14.53 -0.25 -6.36
CA TYR A 430 15.33 0.89 -5.90
C TYR A 430 16.66 1.02 -6.65
N LEU A 431 17.33 -0.08 -6.97
CA LEU A 431 18.57 -0.05 -7.77
C LEU A 431 18.33 0.49 -9.18
N GLN A 432 17.25 0.07 -9.84
CA GLN A 432 16.86 0.64 -11.15
C GLN A 432 16.53 2.13 -11.07
N PHE A 433 15.84 2.52 -10.01
CA PHE A 433 15.50 3.91 -9.75
C PHE A 433 16.76 4.78 -9.58
N GLN A 434 17.74 4.32 -8.78
CA GLN A 434 19.01 5.02 -8.63
C GLN A 434 19.78 5.15 -9.94
N ALA A 435 19.68 4.16 -10.82
CA ALA A 435 20.38 4.18 -12.12
C ALA A 435 19.72 5.12 -13.14
N LYS A 436 18.46 5.47 -12.95
CA LYS A 436 17.65 6.22 -13.91
C LYS A 436 18.26 7.58 -14.28
N GLU A 437 18.71 8.36 -13.30
CA GLU A 437 19.27 9.70 -13.56
C GLU A 437 20.46 9.66 -14.51
N GLN A 438 21.36 8.70 -14.34
CA GLN A 438 22.52 8.56 -15.22
C GLN A 438 22.13 8.02 -16.60
N ARG A 439 21.24 7.06 -16.65
CA ARG A 439 20.73 6.47 -17.90
C ARG A 439 20.02 7.53 -18.77
N ASP A 440 19.18 8.37 -18.15
CA ASP A 440 18.40 9.38 -18.85
C ASP A 440 19.25 10.44 -19.57
N LYS A 441 20.50 10.67 -19.15
CA LYS A 441 21.43 11.58 -19.83
C LYS A 441 21.81 11.13 -21.25
N PHE A 442 21.62 9.85 -21.57
CA PHE A 442 21.95 9.25 -22.86
C PHE A 442 20.71 8.90 -23.69
N LEU A 443 19.54 8.90 -23.08
CA LEU A 443 18.27 8.60 -23.74
C LEU A 443 17.62 9.89 -24.24
N GLN A 444 17.76 10.14 -25.56
CA GLN A 444 17.21 11.35 -26.20
C GLN A 444 16.18 10.96 -27.29
#